data_8d46f28614e87d7bc38f9f888f081786
#
_entry.id   8d46f28614e87d7bc38f9f888f081786
#
_cell.length_a   1.000
_cell.length_b   1.000
_cell.length_c   1.000
_cell.angle_alpha   90.00
_cell.angle_beta   90.00
_cell.angle_gamma   90.00
#
_symmetry.space_group_name_H-M   'P 1'
#
loop_
_entity.id
_entity.type
_entity.pdbx_description
1 polymer ?
#
loop_
_entity_poly.entity_id
_entity_poly.type
_entity_poly.pdbx_seq_one_letter_code
_entity_poly.pdbx_strand_id
1 'polypeptide(L)'
;SDLRFKHHYIFNALESEVLYDLLDIMNGNCNAEIKLFSNNMQKIKTYKVLPLKIYVSTYYGRRYVLVWNYIFKRFAFYRLDKIKEVCKSNECTNKNEMMMRADTAVQKLWGVSFGKENYTEKLEMTVRIAKDEEYILKRLEREKRNGTIQKLANGDYKFMTEVYDASEMVPWIKTFTGRIVEIKCSNERVEKQIKEDFEMMKRIYEVR
;
A
#
# COMPACT_ATOMS: atom_id res chain seq x y z
N SER A 1 23.33 14.40 -16.54
CA SER A 1 22.09 14.95 -15.93
C SER A 1 22.41 15.40 -14.51
N ASP A 2 21.97 16.62 -14.17
CA ASP A 2 22.21 17.21 -12.86
C ASP A 2 21.29 16.66 -11.76
N LEU A 3 20.50 15.65 -12.08
CA LEU A 3 19.63 14.98 -11.13
C LEU A 3 20.41 13.90 -10.36
N ARG A 4 20.68 14.19 -9.08
CA ARG A 4 21.30 13.25 -8.16
C ARG A 4 20.23 12.62 -7.25
N PHE A 5 20.03 11.31 -7.39
CA PHE A 5 19.14 10.56 -6.49
C PHE A 5 19.94 9.98 -5.33
N LYS A 6 19.42 10.13 -4.13
CA LYS A 6 20.02 9.58 -2.90
C LYS A 6 20.10 8.05 -2.91
N HIS A 7 19.29 7.40 -3.74
CA HIS A 7 19.18 5.93 -3.81
C HIS A 7 19.29 5.44 -5.26
N HIS A 8 20.29 4.63 -5.54
CA HIS A 8 20.58 4.08 -6.88
C HIS A 8 19.42 3.29 -7.50
N TYR A 9 18.58 2.65 -6.70
CA TYR A 9 17.43 1.90 -7.21
C TYR A 9 16.36 2.78 -7.89
N ILE A 10 16.31 4.08 -7.58
CA ILE A 10 15.40 5.03 -8.25
C ILE A 10 15.86 5.27 -9.69
N PHE A 11 17.18 5.34 -9.89
CA PHE A 11 17.78 5.56 -11.21
C PHE A 11 17.44 4.40 -12.18
N ASN A 12 17.67 3.15 -11.75
CA ASN A 12 17.38 1.97 -12.56
C ASN A 12 15.87 1.83 -12.92
N ALA A 13 14.98 2.40 -12.11
CA ALA A 13 13.55 2.37 -12.40
C ALA A 13 13.11 3.39 -13.48
N LEU A 14 13.95 4.38 -13.81
CA LEU A 14 13.64 5.39 -14.83
C LEU A 14 13.99 4.96 -16.26
N GLU A 15 15.00 4.09 -16.41
CA GLU A 15 15.55 3.64 -17.69
C GLU A 15 15.11 2.22 -18.05
N SER A 16 14.03 1.73 -17.47
CA SER A 16 13.61 0.34 -17.64
C SER A 16 12.86 0.13 -18.95
N GLU A 17 13.36 -0.74 -19.83
CA GLU A 17 12.64 -1.27 -21.01
C GLU A 17 11.24 -1.78 -20.61
N VAL A 18 11.14 -2.43 -19.46
CA VAL A 18 9.88 -2.90 -18.87
C VAL A 18 8.84 -1.78 -18.73
N LEU A 19 9.27 -0.56 -18.34
CA LEU A 19 8.34 0.57 -18.25
C LEU A 19 7.84 1.00 -19.62
N TYR A 20 8.73 1.05 -20.62
CA TYR A 20 8.37 1.39 -21.97
C TYR A 20 7.38 0.39 -22.57
N ASP A 21 7.68 -0.91 -22.45
CA ASP A 21 6.81 -1.99 -22.93
C ASP A 21 5.43 -1.95 -22.27
N LEU A 22 5.38 -1.71 -20.95
CA LEU A 22 4.12 -1.57 -20.24
C LEU A 22 3.31 -0.38 -20.75
N LEU A 23 3.95 0.77 -20.99
CA LEU A 23 3.26 1.97 -21.50
C LEU A 23 2.74 1.74 -22.92
N ASP A 24 3.51 1.09 -23.80
CA ASP A 24 3.07 0.74 -25.15
C ASP A 24 1.84 -0.18 -25.13
N ILE A 25 1.89 -1.25 -24.32
CA ILE A 25 0.78 -2.18 -24.15
C ILE A 25 -0.47 -1.48 -23.59
N MET A 26 -0.28 -0.60 -22.60
CA MET A 26 -1.38 0.17 -22.02
C MET A 26 -2.00 1.13 -23.03
N ASN A 27 -1.20 1.80 -23.85
CA ASN A 27 -1.69 2.69 -24.92
C ASN A 27 -2.43 1.91 -26.01
N GLY A 28 -1.95 0.72 -26.34
CA GLY A 28 -2.58 -0.18 -27.32
C GLY A 28 -3.82 -0.91 -26.81
N ASN A 29 -4.27 -0.65 -25.58
CA ASN A 29 -5.40 -1.36 -24.94
C ASN A 29 -5.26 -2.89 -24.96
N CYS A 30 -4.07 -3.40 -24.73
CA CYS A 30 -3.78 -4.82 -24.81
C CYS A 30 -3.58 -5.46 -23.43
N ASN A 31 -3.83 -6.75 -23.39
CA ASN A 31 -3.41 -7.63 -22.32
C ASN A 31 -1.89 -7.89 -22.40
N ALA A 32 -1.32 -8.38 -21.34
CA ALA A 32 0.10 -8.74 -21.27
C ALA A 32 0.31 -10.10 -20.59
N GLU A 33 1.43 -10.72 -20.95
CA GLU A 33 2.05 -11.76 -20.14
C GLU A 33 3.26 -11.18 -19.43
N ILE A 34 3.26 -11.21 -18.10
CA ILE A 34 4.35 -10.67 -17.28
C ILE A 34 5.09 -11.81 -16.60
N LYS A 35 6.40 -11.88 -16.80
CA LYS A 35 7.31 -12.75 -16.06
C LYS A 35 7.82 -12.03 -14.83
N LEU A 36 7.39 -12.49 -13.65
CA LEU A 36 7.68 -11.87 -12.36
C LEU A 36 8.58 -12.78 -11.50
N PHE A 37 9.66 -12.23 -10.96
CA PHE A 37 10.48 -12.95 -9.99
C PHE A 37 9.80 -12.98 -8.61
N SER A 38 9.53 -14.19 -8.11
CA SER A 38 8.96 -14.42 -6.78
C SER A 38 10.06 -14.66 -5.75
N ASN A 39 10.22 -13.73 -4.81
CA ASN A 39 11.19 -13.88 -3.72
C ASN A 39 10.90 -15.10 -2.84
N ASN A 40 9.61 -15.36 -2.55
CA ASN A 40 9.22 -16.48 -1.67
C ASN A 40 9.52 -17.85 -2.26
N MET A 41 9.49 -17.96 -3.60
CA MET A 41 9.71 -19.25 -4.30
C MET A 41 11.06 -19.29 -5.01
N GLN A 42 11.83 -18.19 -5.02
CA GLN A 42 13.10 -18.07 -5.72
C GLN A 42 13.02 -18.49 -7.20
N LYS A 43 11.88 -18.23 -7.86
CA LYS A 43 11.63 -18.58 -9.27
C LYS A 43 10.78 -17.56 -10.00
N ILE A 44 10.87 -17.58 -11.32
CA ILE A 44 10.08 -16.74 -12.21
C ILE A 44 8.73 -17.41 -12.42
N LYS A 45 7.66 -16.61 -12.35
CA LYS A 45 6.29 -17.02 -12.69
C LYS A 45 5.73 -16.11 -13.77
N THR A 46 4.96 -16.69 -14.68
CA THR A 46 4.26 -15.96 -15.73
C THR A 46 2.81 -15.73 -15.33
N TYR A 47 2.34 -14.50 -15.51
CA TYR A 47 0.97 -14.09 -15.21
C TYR A 47 0.35 -13.44 -16.44
N LYS A 48 -0.88 -13.84 -16.78
CA LYS A 48 -1.74 -13.13 -17.73
C LYS A 48 -2.46 -12.01 -17.02
N VAL A 49 -2.27 -10.79 -17.50
CA VAL A 49 -2.77 -9.58 -16.81
C VAL A 49 -3.26 -8.53 -17.82
N LEU A 50 -4.08 -7.62 -17.33
CA LEU A 50 -4.37 -6.35 -17.97
C LEU A 50 -3.64 -5.26 -17.19
N PRO A 51 -2.58 -4.64 -17.75
CA PRO A 51 -1.93 -3.51 -17.11
C PRO A 51 -2.81 -2.26 -17.21
N LEU A 52 -2.99 -1.55 -16.09
CA LEU A 52 -3.95 -0.45 -15.97
C LEU A 52 -3.28 0.91 -15.72
N LYS A 53 -2.46 1.01 -14.67
CA LYS A 53 -1.81 2.27 -14.26
C LYS A 53 -0.43 2.01 -13.66
N ILE A 54 0.46 2.99 -13.84
CA ILE A 54 1.75 3.01 -13.14
C ILE A 54 1.62 3.89 -11.90
N TYR A 55 2.09 3.39 -10.77
CA TYR A 55 2.14 4.09 -9.50
C TYR A 55 3.57 4.25 -9.02
N VAL A 56 3.85 5.38 -8.39
CA VAL A 56 5.13 5.64 -7.74
C VAL A 56 4.89 5.81 -6.23
N SER A 57 5.51 4.96 -5.43
CA SER A 57 5.49 5.14 -3.98
C SER A 57 6.39 6.32 -3.61
N THR A 58 5.80 7.38 -3.08
CA THR A 58 6.53 8.57 -2.61
C THR A 58 7.42 8.27 -1.40
N TYR A 59 7.08 7.25 -0.62
CA TYR A 59 7.84 6.87 0.58
C TYR A 59 9.12 6.07 0.23
N TYR A 60 9.02 5.11 -0.72
CA TYR A 60 10.14 4.25 -1.10
C TYR A 60 10.76 4.58 -2.45
N GLY A 61 10.18 5.50 -3.23
CA GLY A 61 10.56 5.77 -4.62
C GLY A 61 10.38 4.58 -5.57
N ARG A 62 9.68 3.53 -5.13
CA ARG A 62 9.45 2.32 -5.92
C ARG A 62 8.32 2.52 -6.90
N ARG A 63 8.43 1.87 -8.05
CA ARG A 63 7.41 1.86 -9.08
C ARG A 63 6.67 0.55 -9.12
N TYR A 64 5.39 0.66 -9.35
CA TYR A 64 4.46 -0.46 -9.42
C TYR A 64 3.55 -0.30 -10.63
N VAL A 65 3.24 -1.41 -11.30
CA VAL A 65 2.11 -1.46 -12.23
C VAL A 65 0.91 -2.07 -11.51
N LEU A 66 -0.22 -1.36 -11.56
CA LEU A 66 -1.52 -1.89 -11.17
C LEU A 66 -2.04 -2.74 -12.32
N VAL A 67 -2.38 -3.98 -12.04
CA VAL A 67 -2.87 -4.93 -13.02
C VAL A 67 -4.16 -5.60 -12.54
N TRP A 68 -5.01 -6.00 -13.48
CA TRP A 68 -5.98 -7.05 -13.24
C TRP A 68 -5.34 -8.40 -13.57
N ASN A 69 -5.26 -9.29 -12.59
CA ASN A 69 -4.71 -10.63 -12.79
C ASN A 69 -5.84 -11.60 -13.12
N TYR A 70 -5.81 -12.18 -14.34
CA TYR A 70 -6.86 -13.08 -14.81
C TYR A 70 -6.87 -14.43 -14.11
N ILE A 71 -5.72 -14.92 -13.63
CA ILE A 71 -5.60 -16.20 -12.92
C ILE A 71 -6.26 -16.11 -11.54
N PHE A 72 -5.94 -15.04 -10.80
CA PHE A 72 -6.48 -14.84 -9.44
C PHE A 72 -7.77 -14.02 -9.42
N LYS A 73 -8.23 -13.51 -10.56
CA LYS A 73 -9.43 -12.68 -10.72
C LYS A 73 -9.47 -11.51 -9.73
N ARG A 74 -8.35 -10.81 -9.58
CA ARG A 74 -8.20 -9.68 -8.66
C ARG A 74 -7.21 -8.64 -9.17
N PHE A 75 -7.28 -7.42 -8.60
CA PHE A 75 -6.26 -6.41 -8.77
C PHE A 75 -4.99 -6.78 -7.99
N ALA A 76 -3.84 -6.39 -8.52
CA ALA A 76 -2.55 -6.57 -7.87
C ALA A 76 -1.58 -5.46 -8.28
N PHE A 77 -0.63 -5.15 -7.40
CA PHE A 77 0.52 -4.33 -7.74
C PHE A 77 1.74 -5.20 -7.97
N TYR A 78 2.39 -5.04 -9.11
CA TYR A 78 3.67 -5.65 -9.39
C TYR A 78 4.76 -4.59 -9.42
N ARG A 79 5.83 -4.85 -8.68
CA ARG A 79 7.01 -3.97 -8.67
C ARG A 79 7.73 -4.08 -10.01
N LEU A 80 8.01 -2.93 -10.64
CA LEU A 80 8.67 -2.91 -11.95
C LEU A 80 10.06 -3.57 -11.90
N ASP A 81 10.83 -3.34 -10.83
CA ASP A 81 12.16 -3.93 -10.64
C ASP A 81 12.16 -5.46 -10.44
N LYS A 82 10.99 -6.08 -10.26
CA LYS A 82 10.82 -7.54 -10.17
C LYS A 82 10.30 -8.16 -11.45
N ILE A 83 9.87 -7.35 -12.39
CA ILE A 83 9.44 -7.80 -13.72
C ILE A 83 10.69 -8.07 -14.55
N LYS A 84 10.77 -9.26 -15.13
CA LYS A 84 11.89 -9.68 -15.97
C LYS A 84 11.60 -9.51 -17.45
N GLU A 85 10.34 -9.65 -17.82
CA GLU A 85 9.89 -9.59 -19.21
C GLU A 85 8.40 -9.24 -19.24
N VAL A 86 8.01 -8.48 -20.24
CA VAL A 86 6.62 -8.16 -20.56
C VAL A 86 6.39 -8.45 -22.03
N CYS A 87 5.40 -9.29 -22.32
CA CYS A 87 5.02 -9.59 -23.70
C CYS A 87 3.58 -9.11 -23.95
N LYS A 88 3.39 -8.37 -25.03
CA LYS A 88 2.06 -7.99 -25.50
C LYS A 88 1.25 -9.22 -25.85
N SER A 89 -0.01 -9.24 -25.48
CA SER A 89 -0.97 -10.29 -25.79
C SER A 89 -2.15 -9.73 -26.60
N ASN A 90 -3.29 -10.40 -26.56
CA ASN A 90 -4.49 -10.00 -27.30
C ASN A 90 -5.07 -8.66 -26.80
N GLU A 91 -5.88 -8.04 -27.65
CA GLU A 91 -6.62 -6.82 -27.29
C GLU A 91 -7.60 -7.06 -26.14
N CYS A 92 -7.79 -6.01 -25.34
CA CYS A 92 -8.74 -6.00 -24.23
C CYS A 92 -9.94 -5.13 -24.57
N THR A 93 -11.14 -5.70 -24.57
CA THR A 93 -12.38 -5.00 -24.92
C THR A 93 -13.02 -4.28 -23.74
N ASN A 94 -12.69 -4.65 -22.49
CA ASN A 94 -13.31 -4.13 -21.28
C ASN A 94 -12.38 -3.28 -20.41
N LYS A 95 -11.33 -2.69 -20.97
CA LYS A 95 -10.31 -1.93 -20.23
C LYS A 95 -10.93 -0.76 -19.43
N ASN A 96 -11.85 -0.01 -20.03
CA ASN A 96 -12.47 1.15 -19.36
C ASN A 96 -13.27 0.72 -18.13
N GLU A 97 -14.04 -0.36 -18.21
CA GLU A 97 -14.74 -0.93 -17.05
C GLU A 97 -13.75 -1.34 -15.96
N MET A 98 -12.70 -2.06 -16.31
CA MET A 98 -11.67 -2.50 -15.36
C MET A 98 -10.93 -1.32 -14.74
N MET A 99 -10.73 -0.22 -15.48
CA MET A 99 -10.14 0.99 -14.97
C MET A 99 -11.03 1.67 -13.91
N MET A 100 -12.34 1.79 -14.15
CA MET A 100 -13.29 2.35 -13.18
C MET A 100 -13.35 1.51 -11.89
N ARG A 101 -13.36 0.19 -12.04
CA ARG A 101 -13.29 -0.75 -10.89
C ARG A 101 -11.99 -0.59 -10.11
N ALA A 102 -10.87 -0.44 -10.81
CA ALA A 102 -9.55 -0.22 -10.20
C ALA A 102 -9.52 1.11 -9.43
N ASP A 103 -10.04 2.20 -10.02
CA ASP A 103 -10.09 3.51 -9.37
C ASP A 103 -10.91 3.51 -8.07
N THR A 104 -12.00 2.73 -8.04
CA THR A 104 -12.77 2.52 -6.80
C THR A 104 -11.98 1.68 -5.78
N ALA A 105 -11.33 0.62 -6.24
CA ALA A 105 -10.58 -0.28 -5.36
C ALA A 105 -9.36 0.42 -4.72
N VAL A 106 -8.61 1.22 -5.46
CA VAL A 106 -7.42 1.91 -4.93
C VAL A 106 -7.72 2.91 -3.83
N GLN A 107 -8.95 3.42 -3.74
CA GLN A 107 -9.36 4.32 -2.65
C GLN A 107 -9.30 3.65 -1.28
N LYS A 108 -9.43 2.33 -1.21
CA LYS A 108 -9.35 1.56 0.03
C LYS A 108 -7.96 0.99 0.31
N LEU A 109 -6.94 1.44 -0.41
CA LEU A 109 -5.56 1.06 -0.17
C LEU A 109 -4.89 2.00 0.83
N TRP A 110 -4.19 1.44 1.81
CA TRP A 110 -3.24 2.21 2.59
C TRP A 110 -1.88 2.34 1.86
N GLY A 111 -1.37 1.27 1.34
CA GLY A 111 -0.14 1.20 0.56
C GLY A 111 -0.38 0.65 -0.84
N VAL A 112 0.17 -0.54 -1.09
CA VAL A 112 0.12 -1.22 -2.40
C VAL A 112 -0.41 -2.67 -2.29
N SER A 113 -0.95 -3.06 -1.14
CA SER A 113 -1.48 -4.41 -0.90
C SER A 113 -3.01 -4.43 -0.96
N PHE A 114 -3.57 -5.32 -1.77
CA PHE A 114 -4.99 -5.65 -1.79
C PHE A 114 -5.36 -6.74 -0.78
N GLY A 115 -4.46 -7.05 0.16
CA GLY A 115 -4.67 -8.14 1.11
C GLY A 115 -4.71 -9.52 0.44
N LYS A 116 -5.16 -10.52 1.19
CA LYS A 116 -5.20 -11.92 0.71
C LYS A 116 -6.56 -12.29 0.10
N GLU A 117 -7.65 -11.73 0.59
CA GLU A 117 -9.00 -12.26 0.38
C GLU A 117 -10.01 -11.27 -0.21
N ASN A 118 -9.58 -10.19 -0.87
CA ASN A 118 -10.46 -9.19 -1.52
C ASN A 118 -11.53 -8.55 -0.59
N TYR A 119 -11.44 -8.70 0.72
CA TYR A 119 -12.25 -7.96 1.68
C TYR A 119 -11.43 -6.88 2.39
N THR A 120 -12.11 -5.94 2.97
CA THR A 120 -11.49 -4.84 3.69
C THR A 120 -11.45 -5.11 5.19
N GLU A 121 -10.41 -4.60 5.82
CA GLU A 121 -10.18 -4.67 7.25
C GLU A 121 -10.48 -3.31 7.87
N LYS A 122 -11.22 -3.29 8.99
CA LYS A 122 -11.54 -2.09 9.75
C LYS A 122 -10.49 -1.88 10.82
N LEU A 123 -9.99 -0.64 10.93
CA LEU A 123 -9.05 -0.25 11.96
C LEU A 123 -9.55 1.00 12.68
N GLU A 124 -9.54 0.97 14.00
CA GLU A 124 -9.85 2.06 14.90
C GLU A 124 -8.65 2.31 15.84
N MET A 125 -8.24 3.56 15.98
CA MET A 125 -7.15 3.96 16.85
C MET A 125 -7.57 5.21 17.63
N THR A 126 -7.55 5.12 18.97
CA THR A 126 -7.80 6.28 19.85
C THR A 126 -6.47 6.87 20.30
N VAL A 127 -6.30 8.16 20.06
CA VAL A 127 -5.06 8.89 20.34
C VAL A 127 -5.35 10.00 21.34
N ARG A 128 -4.56 10.07 22.41
CA ARG A 128 -4.54 11.17 23.35
C ARG A 128 -3.56 12.24 22.87
N ILE A 129 -4.04 13.48 22.79
CA ILE A 129 -3.25 14.62 22.33
C ILE A 129 -3.36 15.71 23.39
N ALA A 130 -2.24 16.14 23.97
CA ALA A 130 -2.20 17.21 24.95
C ALA A 130 -2.52 18.57 24.29
N LYS A 131 -2.88 19.57 25.12
CA LYS A 131 -3.30 20.90 24.63
C LYS A 131 -2.19 21.62 23.84
N ASP A 132 -0.94 21.39 24.19
CA ASP A 132 0.25 21.93 23.55
C ASP A 132 0.74 21.10 22.34
N GLU A 133 0.09 19.97 22.04
CA GLU A 133 0.45 19.06 20.96
C GLU A 133 -0.46 19.15 19.72
N GLU A 134 -1.06 20.30 19.45
CA GLU A 134 -1.96 20.50 18.29
C GLU A 134 -1.32 20.08 16.95
N TYR A 135 0.00 20.14 16.85
CA TYR A 135 0.75 19.69 15.67
C TYR A 135 0.57 18.19 15.40
N ILE A 136 0.32 17.36 16.43
CA ILE A 136 0.02 15.93 16.27
C ILE A 136 -1.35 15.75 15.63
N LEU A 137 -2.36 16.53 16.03
CA LEU A 137 -3.67 16.52 15.38
C LEU A 137 -3.57 16.92 13.91
N LYS A 138 -2.88 18.01 13.62
CA LYS A 138 -2.63 18.47 12.24
C LYS A 138 -1.91 17.41 11.40
N ARG A 139 -0.98 16.67 12.01
CA ARG A 139 -0.30 15.56 11.37
C ARG A 139 -1.25 14.40 11.10
N LEU A 140 -2.06 14.00 12.09
CA LEU A 140 -3.05 12.94 11.96
C LEU A 140 -4.04 13.26 10.82
N GLU A 141 -4.55 14.52 10.79
CA GLU A 141 -5.45 15.01 9.73
C GLU A 141 -4.82 14.96 8.34
N ARG A 142 -3.56 15.37 8.20
CA ARG A 142 -2.83 15.34 6.93
C ARG A 142 -2.56 13.91 6.45
N GLU A 143 -2.31 12.97 7.35
CA GLU A 143 -1.83 11.63 7.05
C GLU A 143 -2.95 10.57 7.06
N LYS A 144 -4.16 10.90 7.51
CA LYS A 144 -5.31 9.98 7.64
C LYS A 144 -5.78 9.33 6.34
N ARG A 145 -5.35 9.84 5.19
CA ARG A 145 -5.80 9.39 3.86
C ARG A 145 -7.35 9.34 3.79
N ASN A 146 -7.94 8.16 3.56
CA ASN A 146 -9.39 7.95 3.50
C ASN A 146 -10.04 7.71 4.87
N GLY A 147 -9.26 7.80 5.96
CA GLY A 147 -9.79 7.65 7.31
C GLY A 147 -10.54 8.90 7.79
N THR A 148 -11.36 8.71 8.80
CA THR A 148 -12.10 9.76 9.50
C THR A 148 -11.54 9.95 10.91
N ILE A 149 -11.62 11.18 11.43
CA ILE A 149 -11.19 11.52 12.80
C ILE A 149 -12.38 12.13 13.51
N GLN A 150 -12.66 11.63 14.70
CA GLN A 150 -13.71 12.12 15.59
C GLN A 150 -13.12 12.50 16.94
N LYS A 151 -13.45 13.69 17.43
CA LYS A 151 -13.15 14.09 18.83
C LYS A 151 -14.14 13.42 19.77
N LEU A 152 -13.63 12.75 20.79
CA LEU A 152 -14.43 12.09 21.82
C LEU A 152 -14.78 13.05 22.96
N ALA A 153 -15.79 12.71 23.77
CA ALA A 153 -16.23 13.53 24.90
C ALA A 153 -15.15 13.73 25.97
N ASN A 154 -14.24 12.78 26.13
CA ASN A 154 -13.10 12.86 27.05
C ASN A 154 -11.91 13.69 26.51
N GLY A 155 -12.03 14.23 25.28
CA GLY A 155 -11.00 15.05 24.64
C GLY A 155 -10.01 14.26 23.77
N ASP A 156 -10.01 12.93 23.82
CA ASP A 156 -9.20 12.09 22.92
C ASP A 156 -9.73 12.13 21.48
N TYR A 157 -8.94 11.67 20.51
CA TYR A 157 -9.31 11.61 19.09
C TYR A 157 -9.35 10.18 18.61
N LYS A 158 -10.47 9.79 18.00
CA LYS A 158 -10.65 8.47 17.40
C LYS A 158 -10.47 8.56 15.90
N PHE A 159 -9.46 7.87 15.37
CA PHE A 159 -9.23 7.64 13.95
C PHE A 159 -9.89 6.32 13.55
N MET A 160 -10.61 6.31 12.43
CA MET A 160 -11.28 5.13 11.89
C MET A 160 -11.03 5.04 10.40
N THR A 161 -10.73 3.84 9.90
CA THR A 161 -10.53 3.58 8.47
C THR A 161 -10.93 2.16 8.10
N GLU A 162 -11.13 1.96 6.80
CA GLU A 162 -11.39 0.65 6.20
C GLU A 162 -10.44 0.47 5.00
N VAL A 163 -9.55 -0.51 5.08
CA VAL A 163 -8.47 -0.75 4.10
C VAL A 163 -8.36 -2.22 3.74
N TYR A 164 -7.79 -2.55 2.58
CA TYR A 164 -7.57 -3.95 2.19
C TYR A 164 -6.52 -4.68 3.02
N ASP A 165 -5.54 -3.98 3.55
CA ASP A 165 -4.44 -4.57 4.31
C ASP A 165 -3.99 -3.62 5.42
N ALA A 166 -4.52 -3.83 6.62
CA ALA A 166 -4.19 -3.02 7.78
C ALA A 166 -2.73 -3.23 8.25
N SER A 167 -2.06 -4.32 7.83
CA SER A 167 -0.66 -4.54 8.18
C SER A 167 0.27 -3.47 7.60
N GLU A 168 -0.10 -2.86 6.46
CA GLU A 168 0.65 -1.75 5.88
C GLU A 168 0.58 -0.47 6.72
N MET A 169 -0.39 -0.37 7.65
CA MET A 169 -0.55 0.78 8.55
C MET A 169 0.36 0.68 9.79
N VAL A 170 0.83 -0.50 10.15
CA VAL A 170 1.59 -0.74 11.39
C VAL A 170 2.78 0.23 11.57
N PRO A 171 3.64 0.48 10.55
CA PRO A 171 4.73 1.45 10.70
C PRO A 171 4.24 2.87 10.99
N TRP A 172 3.14 3.29 10.38
CA TRP A 172 2.56 4.61 10.59
C TRP A 172 1.92 4.71 11.99
N ILE A 173 1.17 3.70 12.42
CA ILE A 173 0.58 3.62 13.77
C ILE A 173 1.67 3.76 14.84
N LYS A 174 2.77 3.05 14.70
CA LYS A 174 3.91 3.10 15.63
C LYS A 174 4.50 4.50 15.79
N THR A 175 4.31 5.40 14.84
CA THR A 175 4.78 6.78 14.98
C THR A 175 3.97 7.61 15.98
N PHE A 176 2.83 7.11 16.45
CA PHE A 176 2.01 7.71 17.51
C PHE A 176 2.20 7.02 18.86
N THR A 177 3.21 6.17 19.00
CA THR A 177 3.56 5.50 20.27
C THR A 177 3.64 6.49 21.45
N GLY A 178 3.14 6.07 22.62
CA GLY A 178 3.03 6.94 23.79
C GLY A 178 1.76 7.79 23.81
N ARG A 179 1.01 7.85 22.70
CA ARG A 179 -0.28 8.57 22.59
C ARG A 179 -1.45 7.65 22.33
N ILE A 180 -1.21 6.43 21.88
CA ILE A 180 -2.27 5.47 21.59
C ILE A 180 -2.85 4.94 22.89
N VAL A 181 -4.16 5.21 23.08
CA VAL A 181 -4.94 4.78 24.24
C VAL A 181 -5.59 3.43 23.98
N GLU A 182 -6.10 3.26 22.77
CA GLU A 182 -6.78 2.03 22.33
C GLU A 182 -6.54 1.81 20.85
N ILE A 183 -6.43 0.52 20.47
CA ILE A 183 -6.41 0.10 19.07
C ILE A 183 -7.26 -1.15 18.90
N LYS A 184 -8.08 -1.16 17.86
CA LYS A 184 -8.92 -2.28 17.43
C LYS A 184 -8.76 -2.50 15.93
N CYS A 185 -8.65 -3.75 15.54
CA CYS A 185 -8.60 -4.12 14.14
C CYS A 185 -9.44 -5.39 13.90
N SER A 186 -10.22 -5.42 12.81
CA SER A 186 -10.95 -6.64 12.43
C SER A 186 -10.00 -7.78 12.04
N ASN A 187 -8.75 -7.48 11.69
CA ASN A 187 -7.67 -8.45 11.56
C ASN A 187 -6.98 -8.61 12.92
N GLU A 188 -7.38 -9.64 13.67
CA GLU A 188 -6.86 -9.96 15.01
C GLU A 188 -5.34 -10.12 15.03
N ARG A 189 -4.74 -10.62 13.95
CA ARG A 189 -3.27 -10.78 13.85
C ARG A 189 -2.57 -9.42 13.87
N VAL A 190 -3.10 -8.43 13.14
CA VAL A 190 -2.54 -7.07 13.10
C VAL A 190 -2.73 -6.39 14.45
N GLU A 191 -3.91 -6.50 15.05
CA GLU A 191 -4.19 -5.97 16.38
C GLU A 191 -3.24 -6.54 17.44
N LYS A 192 -3.10 -7.85 17.47
CA LYS A 192 -2.20 -8.56 18.38
C LYS A 192 -0.75 -8.11 18.19
N GLN A 193 -0.27 -8.07 16.95
CA GLN A 193 1.09 -7.62 16.65
C GLN A 193 1.37 -6.22 17.20
N ILE A 194 0.45 -5.27 17.00
CA ILE A 194 0.64 -3.89 17.48
C ILE A 194 0.70 -3.86 19.02
N LYS A 195 -0.19 -4.59 19.70
CA LYS A 195 -0.22 -4.67 21.16
C LYS A 195 1.06 -5.30 21.71
N GLU A 196 1.52 -6.41 21.14
CA GLU A 196 2.76 -7.08 21.52
C GLU A 196 3.99 -6.18 21.32
N ASP A 197 4.06 -5.42 20.23
CA ASP A 197 5.14 -4.48 19.97
C ASP A 197 5.18 -3.35 21.02
N PHE A 198 4.02 -2.86 21.47
CA PHE A 198 3.95 -1.85 22.53
C PHE A 198 4.33 -2.41 23.90
N GLU A 199 3.88 -3.60 24.25
CA GLU A 199 4.27 -4.27 25.49
C GLU A 199 5.79 -4.58 25.50
N MET A 200 6.35 -5.02 24.39
CA MET A 200 7.79 -5.24 24.28
C MET A 200 8.57 -3.94 24.50
N MET A 201 8.13 -2.84 23.89
CA MET A 201 8.77 -1.54 24.09
C MET A 201 8.68 -1.08 25.54
N LYS A 202 7.51 -1.23 26.18
CA LYS A 202 7.33 -0.92 27.62
C LYS A 202 8.34 -1.67 28.47
N ARG A 203 8.48 -3.00 28.29
CA ARG A 203 9.44 -3.84 29.03
C ARG A 203 10.89 -3.38 28.86
N ILE A 204 11.28 -2.97 27.64
CA ILE A 204 12.65 -2.50 27.36
C ILE A 204 12.98 -1.21 28.16
N TYR A 205 12.00 -0.34 28.37
CA TYR A 205 12.19 0.94 29.08
C TYR A 205 11.87 0.90 30.57
N GLU A 206 11.11 -0.10 31.06
CA GLU A 206 10.82 -0.28 32.50
C GLU A 206 11.92 -1.06 33.25
N VAL A 207 12.85 -1.70 32.57
CA VAL A 207 13.96 -2.50 33.16
C VAL A 207 15.17 -1.61 33.49
N ARG A 208 14.96 -0.43 34.06
CA ARG A 208 16.02 0.39 34.63
C ARG A 208 15.72 0.81 36.07
#